data_6745bfe2f898ad201f534a047cb4a709
#
_entry.id   6745bfe2f898ad201f534a047cb4a709
#
_cell.length_a   1.000
_cell.length_b   1.000
_cell.length_c   1.000
_cell.angle_alpha   90.00
_cell.angle_beta   90.00
_cell.angle_gamma   90.00
#
_symmetry.space_group_name_H-M   'P 1'
#
loop_
_entity.id
_entity.type
_entity.pdbx_description
1 polymer ?
#
loop_
_entity_poly.entity_id
_entity_poly.type
_entity_poly.pdbx_seq_one_letter_code
_entity_poly.pdbx_strand_id
1 'polypeptide(L)' 'MTEFNFSLYGTDVDRLFAIKELQGFDNLTGNEFARLLLEEELRRLFPATPSFDDDGKVVNTESYRG' A
#
# COMPACT_ATOMS: atom_id res chain seq x y z
N MET A 1 1.31 -16.24 -3.57
CA MET A 1 0.73 -14.91 -3.27
C MET A 1 0.17 -14.90 -1.86
N THR A 2 0.39 -13.82 -1.14
CA THR A 2 -0.13 -13.65 0.22
C THR A 2 -1.33 -12.71 0.18
N GLU A 3 -2.40 -13.10 0.85
CA GLU A 3 -3.60 -12.29 0.95
C GLU A 3 -3.68 -11.65 2.33
N PHE A 4 -4.10 -10.39 2.37
CA PHE A 4 -4.32 -9.64 3.60
C PHE A 4 -5.77 -9.17 3.65
N ASN A 5 -6.37 -9.30 4.82
CA ASN A 5 -7.72 -8.81 5.07
C ASN A 5 -7.65 -7.73 6.14
N PHE A 6 -8.18 -6.56 5.83
CA PHE A 6 -8.25 -5.46 6.80
C PHE A 6 -9.52 -4.66 6.57
N SER A 7 -9.87 -3.87 7.57
CA SER A 7 -11.03 -2.99 7.50
C SER A 7 -10.64 -1.56 7.84
N LEU A 8 -11.29 -0.63 7.18
CA LEU A 8 -11.16 0.79 7.50
C LEU A 8 -12.40 1.23 8.25
N TYR A 9 -12.25 2.21 9.12
CA TYR A 9 -13.34 2.70 9.97
C TYR A 9 -13.40 4.22 9.96
N GLY A 10 -14.60 4.74 10.18
CA GLY A 10 -14.82 6.16 10.41
C GLY A 10 -14.33 7.03 9.26
N THR A 11 -13.59 8.08 9.61
CA THR A 11 -13.12 9.06 8.63
C THR A 11 -12.09 8.52 7.65
N ASP A 12 -11.47 7.39 7.94
CA ASP A 12 -10.53 6.79 7.00
C ASP A 12 -11.24 6.26 5.76
N VAL A 13 -12.47 5.75 5.92
CA VAL A 13 -13.30 5.34 4.79
C VAL A 13 -13.61 6.57 3.92
N ASP A 14 -13.98 7.67 4.55
CA ASP A 14 -14.30 8.91 3.84
C ASP A 14 -13.07 9.45 3.10
N ARG A 15 -11.91 9.39 3.71
CA ARG A 15 -10.65 9.81 3.08
C ARG A 15 -10.35 8.98 1.84
N LEU A 16 -10.55 7.66 1.94
CA LEU A 16 -10.30 6.77 0.80
C LEU A 16 -11.18 7.15 -0.39
N PHE A 17 -12.47 7.33 -0.17
CA PHE A 17 -13.39 7.66 -1.24
C PHE A 17 -13.18 9.07 -1.77
N ALA A 18 -12.84 10.03 -0.91
CA ALA A 18 -12.53 11.39 -1.33
C ALA A 18 -11.30 11.42 -2.24
N ILE A 19 -10.24 10.72 -1.86
CA ILE A 19 -9.02 10.68 -2.67
C ILE A 19 -9.27 9.97 -3.99
N LYS A 20 -10.03 8.87 -3.96
CA LYS A 20 -10.42 8.13 -5.15
C LYS A 20 -11.13 9.04 -6.17
N GLU A 21 -12.08 9.83 -5.69
CA GLU A 21 -12.81 10.76 -6.54
C GLU A 21 -11.89 11.85 -7.11
N LEU A 22 -11.08 12.47 -6.24
CA LEU A 22 -10.19 13.56 -6.64
C LEU A 22 -9.14 13.11 -7.65
N GLN A 23 -8.71 11.86 -7.60
CA GLN A 23 -7.75 11.31 -8.54
C GLN A 23 -8.38 10.72 -9.80
N GLY A 24 -9.72 10.76 -9.88
CA GLY A 24 -10.43 10.32 -11.08
C GLY A 24 -10.56 8.82 -11.27
N PHE A 25 -10.46 8.04 -10.21
CA PHE A 25 -10.59 6.58 -10.28
C PHE A 25 -12.02 6.11 -10.03
N ASP A 26 -12.99 6.74 -10.70
CA ASP A 26 -14.40 6.43 -10.51
C ASP A 26 -14.77 5.01 -10.98
N ASN A 27 -13.96 4.44 -11.88
CA ASN A 27 -14.18 3.09 -12.39
C ASN A 27 -13.68 1.98 -11.48
N LEU A 28 -13.01 2.32 -10.39
CA LEU A 28 -12.50 1.35 -9.43
C LEU A 28 -13.42 1.24 -8.22
N THR A 29 -13.49 0.05 -7.64
CA THR A 29 -14.14 -0.13 -6.35
C THR A 29 -13.25 0.42 -5.23
N GLY A 30 -13.81 0.60 -4.04
CA GLY A 30 -13.02 1.01 -2.87
C GLY A 30 -11.87 0.04 -2.59
N ASN A 31 -12.13 -1.26 -2.69
CA ASN A 31 -11.10 -2.29 -2.49
C ASN A 31 -9.97 -2.18 -3.50
N GLU A 32 -10.31 -2.02 -4.78
CA GLU A 32 -9.33 -1.90 -5.84
C GLU A 32 -8.45 -0.66 -5.66
N PHE A 33 -9.08 0.46 -5.29
CA PHE A 33 -8.35 1.70 -5.07
C PHE A 33 -7.46 1.62 -3.82
N ALA A 34 -7.96 1.03 -2.73
CA ALA A 34 -7.17 0.82 -1.51
C ALA A 34 -5.92 0.00 -1.80
N ARG A 35 -6.08 -1.06 -2.60
CA ARG A 35 -4.96 -1.90 -3.01
C ARG A 35 -3.95 -1.12 -3.84
N LEU A 36 -4.43 -0.31 -4.77
CA LEU A 36 -3.57 0.52 -5.62
C LEU A 36 -2.75 1.50 -4.77
N LEU A 37 -3.39 2.18 -3.82
CA LEU A 37 -2.70 3.09 -2.92
C LEU A 37 -1.62 2.39 -2.11
N LEU A 38 -1.93 1.21 -1.58
CA LEU A 38 -0.98 0.45 -0.79
C LEU A 38 0.21 0.01 -1.64
N GLU A 39 -0.05 -0.48 -2.84
CA GLU A 39 1.02 -0.90 -3.76
C GLU A 39 1.96 0.27 -4.09
N GLU A 40 1.42 1.43 -4.36
CA GLU A 40 2.22 2.62 -4.66
C GLU A 40 3.06 3.05 -3.46
N GLU A 41 2.47 3.04 -2.26
CA GLU A 41 3.18 3.43 -1.04
C GLU A 41 4.30 2.43 -0.70
N LEU A 42 4.05 1.14 -0.90
CA LEU A 42 5.06 0.12 -0.67
C LEU A 42 6.26 0.32 -1.58
N ARG A 43 6.03 0.60 -2.86
CA ARG A 43 7.10 0.86 -3.81
C ARG A 43 7.84 2.16 -3.52
N ARG A 44 7.12 3.17 -3.03
CA ARG A 44 7.73 4.44 -2.65
C ARG A 44 8.67 4.25 -1.47
N LEU A 45 8.24 3.48 -0.46
CA LEU A 45 9.02 3.28 0.75
C LEU A 45 10.20 2.32 0.56
N PHE A 46 10.03 1.34 -0.33
CA PHE A 46 11.09 0.34 -0.56
C PHE A 46 11.13 0.00 -2.05
N PRO A 47 11.78 0.85 -2.87
CA PRO A 47 11.76 0.68 -4.33
C PRO A 47 12.45 -0.57 -4.86
N ALA A 48 13.46 -1.07 -4.15
CA ALA A 48 14.14 -2.30 -4.55
C ALA A 48 13.39 -3.51 -4.05
N THR A 49 13.67 -4.69 -4.62
CA THR A 49 13.14 -5.94 -4.08
C THR A 49 13.82 -6.23 -2.74
N PRO A 50 13.05 -6.39 -1.66
CA PRO A 50 13.63 -6.69 -0.36
C PRO A 50 14.36 -8.02 -0.33
N SER A 51 15.50 -8.06 0.35
CA SER A 51 16.23 -9.29 0.63
C SER A 51 16.23 -9.54 2.14
N PHE A 52 16.02 -10.79 2.52
CA PHE A 52 15.94 -11.16 3.93
C PHE A 52 17.01 -12.20 4.25
N ASP A 53 17.51 -12.15 5.49
CA ASP A 53 18.43 -13.16 5.99
C ASP A 53 17.67 -14.36 6.57
N ASP A 54 18.40 -15.32 7.16
CA ASP A 54 17.80 -16.54 7.71
C ASP A 54 16.86 -16.25 8.89
N ASP A 55 17.07 -15.13 9.58
CA ASP A 55 16.21 -14.72 10.69
C ASP A 55 15.00 -13.90 10.25
N GLY A 56 14.86 -13.69 8.95
CA GLY A 56 13.74 -12.91 8.41
C GLY A 56 13.93 -11.42 8.50
N LYS A 57 15.15 -10.96 8.75
CA LYS A 57 15.45 -9.53 8.81
C LYS A 57 15.91 -9.02 7.45
N VAL A 58 15.47 -7.80 7.11
CA VAL A 58 15.84 -7.21 5.83
C VAL A 58 17.33 -6.85 5.83
N VAL A 59 18.03 -7.18 4.74
CA VAL A 59 19.48 -6.92 4.60
C VAL A 59 19.77 -5.66 3.79
N ASN A 60 18.98 -5.34 2.80
CA ASN A 60 19.20 -4.17 1.94
C ASN A 60 18.47 -2.94 2.48
N THR A 61 18.73 -2.59 3.73
CA THR A 61 18.05 -1.49 4.42
C THR A 61 18.26 -0.13 3.76
N GLU A 62 19.31 0.02 2.96
CA GLU A 62 19.61 1.26 2.24
C GLU A 62 18.53 1.64 1.22
N SER A 63 17.69 0.68 0.84
CA SER A 63 16.57 0.95 -0.08
C SER A 63 15.36 1.58 0.61
N TYR A 64 15.31 1.53 1.93
CA TYR A 64 14.18 2.09 2.68
C TYR A 64 14.19 3.62 2.62
N ARG A 65 13.02 4.20 2.26
CA ARG A 65 12.83 5.64 2.07
C ARG A 65 11.91 6.28 3.11
N GLY A 66 11.57 5.54 4.14
CA GLY A 66 10.68 6.01 5.20
C GLY A 66 11.31 6.99 6.19
#